data_9fed611cfbb77ff247027e7e17b1ab21
#
_entry.id   9fed611cfbb77ff247027e7e17b1ab21
#
_cell.length_a   1.000
_cell.length_b   1.000
_cell.length_c   1.000
_cell.angle_alpha   90.00
_cell.angle_beta   90.00
_cell.angle_gamma   90.00
#
_symmetry.space_group_name_H-M   'P 1'
#
loop_
_entity.id
_entity.type
_entity.pdbx_description
1 polymer ?
#
loop_
_entity_poly.entity_id
_entity_poly.type
_entity_poly.pdbx_seq_one_letter_code
_entity_poly.pdbx_strand_id
1 'polypeptide(L)'
;MPACARVLDFPGSTLAPAFFDVHIHGAMGHDLMEATPGALQAVASFLATRGVGNFLATTVTAPMDVTLRSLEGLAKLLDRPPVEGQAHAIGIHLEGPFLSHVKRGVHPPASLLEPDIATFDRFFEAAGGYVRLMTLAPELPGAAELAAHATARGVRISMGHSNATAAETRTAMAAGAVSATHTFNAMRPLDHREPGILGVVLTSDELFAELICDGIHTAPEMVKLWWRAKGPERALLVTDAMSATGMPDGEYQLGGFPVQVAEGRAMAGGVLAGSVLTLDRALANFLRFTAAPLDQALRLVTANPAAMTGLQEQVGALAVGRTASLVAVDAAGKLTASVIGGN
;
A
#
# COMPACT_ATOMS: atom_id res chain seq x y z
N MET A 1 -30.74 -24.76 -5.51
CA MET A 1 -30.05 -23.88 -4.55
C MET A 1 -30.31 -24.42 -3.13
N PRO A 2 -29.38 -24.32 -2.20
CA PRO A 2 -29.66 -24.66 -0.80
C PRO A 2 -30.84 -23.84 -0.28
N ALA A 3 -31.69 -24.45 0.56
CA ALA A 3 -32.96 -23.83 1.04
C ALA A 3 -32.74 -22.52 1.89
N CYS A 4 -31.50 -22.16 2.24
CA CYS A 4 -31.12 -20.99 3.00
C CYS A 4 -30.22 -20.00 2.23
N ALA A 5 -30.07 -20.15 0.89
CA ALA A 5 -29.25 -19.24 0.10
C ALA A 5 -29.91 -17.86 -0.03
N ARG A 6 -29.24 -16.81 0.43
CA ARG A 6 -29.60 -15.42 0.13
C ARG A 6 -29.11 -15.09 -1.29
N VAL A 7 -30.00 -14.57 -2.12
CA VAL A 7 -29.65 -14.04 -3.43
C VAL A 7 -29.39 -12.55 -3.29
N LEU A 8 -28.22 -12.10 -3.74
CA LEU A 8 -27.87 -10.70 -3.88
C LEU A 8 -27.88 -10.35 -5.37
N ASP A 9 -28.62 -9.32 -5.74
CA ASP A 9 -28.71 -8.87 -7.13
C ASP A 9 -28.11 -7.47 -7.25
N PHE A 10 -27.22 -7.31 -8.23
CA PHE A 10 -26.49 -6.06 -8.48
C PHE A 10 -26.67 -5.64 -9.94
N PRO A 11 -27.88 -5.24 -10.36
CA PRO A 11 -28.17 -4.93 -11.75
C PRO A 11 -27.32 -3.76 -12.25
N GLY A 12 -26.75 -3.90 -13.45
CA GLY A 12 -25.91 -2.88 -14.08
C GLY A 12 -24.52 -2.71 -13.47
N SER A 13 -24.13 -3.57 -12.53
CA SER A 13 -22.80 -3.53 -11.91
C SER A 13 -21.89 -4.64 -12.46
N THR A 14 -20.60 -4.38 -12.46
CA THR A 14 -19.55 -5.38 -12.65
C THR A 14 -19.15 -5.94 -11.28
N LEU A 15 -19.14 -7.27 -11.16
CA LEU A 15 -18.62 -7.94 -9.95
C LEU A 15 -17.12 -8.15 -10.08
N ALA A 16 -16.38 -7.83 -9.01
CA ALA A 16 -14.94 -8.03 -8.89
C ALA A 16 -14.57 -8.61 -7.52
N PRO A 17 -13.38 -9.20 -7.36
CA PRO A 17 -12.86 -9.50 -6.04
C PRO A 17 -12.83 -8.23 -5.18
N ALA A 18 -13.00 -8.35 -3.88
CA ALA A 18 -12.77 -7.24 -2.96
C ALA A 18 -11.34 -6.68 -3.14
N PHE A 19 -11.19 -5.39 -2.96
CA PHE A 19 -9.94 -4.67 -3.16
C PHE A 19 -8.88 -5.10 -2.14
N PHE A 20 -7.62 -4.95 -2.53
CA PHE A 20 -6.47 -5.21 -1.67
C PHE A 20 -5.58 -3.97 -1.62
N ASP A 21 -5.51 -3.32 -0.45
CA ASP A 21 -4.65 -2.16 -0.21
C ASP A 21 -3.34 -2.60 0.46
N VAL A 22 -2.24 -2.45 -0.24
CA VAL A 22 -0.92 -2.89 0.26
C VAL A 22 -0.13 -1.78 0.97
N HIS A 23 -0.69 -0.56 1.01
CA HIS A 23 -0.03 0.60 1.61
C HIS A 23 -1.05 1.51 2.29
N ILE A 24 -1.23 1.32 3.59
CA ILE A 24 -2.16 2.10 4.43
C ILE A 24 -1.65 2.17 5.86
N HIS A 25 -1.59 3.38 6.43
CA HIS A 25 -1.15 3.66 7.80
C HIS A 25 -2.30 3.77 8.79
N GLY A 26 -3.49 4.11 8.32
CA GLY A 26 -4.62 4.26 9.24
C GLY A 26 -5.89 4.85 8.60
N ALA A 27 -6.93 4.96 9.41
CA ALA A 27 -8.21 5.60 9.08
C ALA A 27 -9.03 5.82 10.36
N MET A 28 -10.12 6.61 10.28
CA MET A 28 -11.11 6.80 11.34
C MET A 28 -10.53 7.29 12.66
N GLY A 29 -9.50 8.14 12.59
CA GLY A 29 -8.81 8.70 13.76
C GLY A 29 -7.73 7.79 14.36
N HIS A 30 -7.47 6.61 13.78
CA HIS A 30 -6.54 5.61 14.28
C HIS A 30 -5.36 5.39 13.36
N ASP A 31 -4.17 5.27 13.94
CA ASP A 31 -2.94 4.82 13.30
C ASP A 31 -2.73 3.32 13.55
N LEU A 32 -2.39 2.55 12.53
CA LEU A 32 -2.17 1.11 12.68
C LEU A 32 -0.96 0.78 13.57
N MET A 33 -0.01 1.72 13.75
CA MET A 33 1.08 1.58 14.72
C MET A 33 0.63 1.67 16.18
N GLU A 34 -0.62 2.07 16.48
CA GLU A 34 -1.21 1.90 17.81
C GLU A 34 -1.25 0.42 18.22
N ALA A 35 -1.37 -0.46 17.24
CA ALA A 35 -1.38 -1.92 17.38
C ALA A 35 -2.36 -2.41 18.47
N THR A 36 -3.53 -1.78 18.55
CA THR A 36 -4.61 -2.11 19.49
C THR A 36 -5.79 -2.77 18.78
N PRO A 37 -6.56 -3.64 19.47
CA PRO A 37 -7.77 -4.23 18.87
C PRO A 37 -8.78 -3.18 18.39
N GLY A 38 -8.95 -2.07 19.14
CA GLY A 38 -9.88 -1.00 18.80
C GLY A 38 -9.48 -0.26 17.52
N ALA A 39 -8.19 0.10 17.39
CA ALA A 39 -7.67 0.74 16.20
C ALA A 39 -7.82 -0.15 14.95
N LEU A 40 -7.39 -1.42 15.03
CA LEU A 40 -7.53 -2.37 13.93
C LEU A 40 -8.99 -2.56 13.53
N GLN A 41 -9.91 -2.71 14.51
CA GLN A 41 -11.33 -2.87 14.26
C GLN A 41 -11.95 -1.63 13.56
N ALA A 42 -11.62 -0.43 14.02
CA ALA A 42 -12.14 0.80 13.42
C ALA A 42 -11.69 0.95 11.96
N VAL A 43 -10.39 0.75 11.70
CA VAL A 43 -9.81 0.78 10.35
C VAL A 43 -10.44 -0.32 9.48
N ALA A 44 -10.44 -1.57 9.92
CA ALA A 44 -10.95 -2.71 9.17
C ALA A 44 -12.45 -2.59 8.81
N SER A 45 -13.27 -2.11 9.75
CA SER A 45 -14.69 -1.87 9.51
C SER A 45 -14.91 -0.78 8.46
N PHE A 46 -14.17 0.32 8.55
CA PHE A 46 -14.24 1.40 7.56
C PHE A 46 -13.81 0.93 6.18
N LEU A 47 -12.69 0.24 6.08
CA LEU A 47 -12.15 -0.28 4.82
C LEU A 47 -13.14 -1.22 4.11
N ALA A 48 -13.84 -2.08 4.87
CA ALA A 48 -14.88 -2.96 4.32
C ALA A 48 -15.99 -2.16 3.63
N THR A 49 -16.39 -1.00 4.18
CA THR A 49 -17.39 -0.11 3.54
C THR A 49 -16.88 0.56 2.26
N ARG A 50 -15.56 0.52 2.02
CA ARG A 50 -14.88 1.05 0.84
C ARG A 50 -14.47 -0.05 -0.14
N GLY A 51 -14.99 -1.27 0.04
CA GLY A 51 -14.74 -2.39 -0.86
C GLY A 51 -13.39 -3.10 -0.63
N VAL A 52 -12.62 -2.68 0.36
CA VAL A 52 -11.36 -3.34 0.71
C VAL A 52 -11.66 -4.60 1.52
N GLY A 53 -11.26 -5.75 1.01
CA GLY A 53 -11.40 -7.03 1.70
C GLY A 53 -10.12 -7.42 2.45
N ASN A 54 -8.97 -6.97 1.95
CA ASN A 54 -7.67 -7.26 2.55
C ASN A 54 -6.76 -6.03 2.50
N PHE A 55 -5.83 -5.94 3.46
CA PHE A 55 -4.83 -4.87 3.47
C PHE A 55 -3.55 -5.31 4.18
N LEU A 56 -2.45 -4.58 3.94
CA LEU A 56 -1.24 -4.67 4.74
C LEU A 56 -1.21 -3.50 5.73
N ALA A 57 -1.04 -3.82 7.03
CA ALA A 57 -0.85 -2.79 8.04
C ALA A 57 0.55 -2.16 7.84
N THR A 58 0.58 -0.89 7.44
CA THR A 58 1.84 -0.22 7.11
C THR A 58 2.37 0.55 8.31
N THR A 59 3.64 0.32 8.67
CA THR A 59 4.35 1.12 9.66
C THR A 59 4.98 2.33 8.99
N VAL A 60 5.21 3.39 9.74
CA VAL A 60 6.07 4.52 9.35
C VAL A 60 7.33 4.52 10.21
N THR A 61 8.41 5.12 9.72
CA THR A 61 9.66 5.24 10.48
C THR A 61 9.42 5.88 11.86
N ALA A 62 9.83 5.20 12.91
CA ALA A 62 9.71 5.63 14.31
C ALA A 62 10.95 5.19 15.11
N PRO A 63 11.14 5.65 16.35
CA PRO A 63 12.16 5.11 17.23
C PRO A 63 12.10 3.57 17.34
N MET A 64 13.26 2.92 17.45
CA MET A 64 13.40 1.46 17.44
C MET A 64 12.43 0.75 18.40
N ASP A 65 12.31 1.24 19.63
CA ASP A 65 11.45 0.66 20.65
C ASP A 65 9.96 0.83 20.33
N VAL A 66 9.57 1.93 19.68
CA VAL A 66 8.20 2.16 19.20
C VAL A 66 7.89 1.20 18.06
N THR A 67 8.78 1.08 17.08
CA THR A 67 8.62 0.16 15.96
C THR A 67 8.48 -1.28 16.44
N LEU A 68 9.35 -1.75 17.33
CA LEU A 68 9.27 -3.12 17.86
C LEU A 68 7.97 -3.39 18.60
N ARG A 69 7.53 -2.47 19.49
CA ARG A 69 6.24 -2.62 20.18
C ARG A 69 5.05 -2.67 19.22
N SER A 70 5.06 -1.83 18.18
CA SER A 70 4.01 -1.83 17.17
C SER A 70 3.96 -3.15 16.40
N LEU A 71 5.12 -3.67 15.99
CA LEU A 71 5.24 -4.94 15.27
C LEU A 71 4.76 -6.12 16.13
N GLU A 72 5.19 -6.21 17.40
CA GLU A 72 4.72 -7.24 18.34
C GLU A 72 3.21 -7.18 18.58
N GLY A 73 2.66 -5.95 18.67
CA GLY A 73 1.24 -5.74 18.82
C GLY A 73 0.45 -6.16 17.58
N LEU A 74 0.91 -5.74 16.39
CA LEU A 74 0.31 -6.13 15.11
C LEU A 74 0.36 -7.64 14.91
N ALA A 75 1.49 -8.31 15.20
CA ALA A 75 1.60 -9.77 15.10
C ALA A 75 0.52 -10.48 15.91
N LYS A 76 0.32 -10.08 17.18
CA LYS A 76 -0.74 -10.63 18.04
C LYS A 76 -2.16 -10.40 17.52
N LEU A 77 -2.36 -9.31 16.77
CA LEU A 77 -3.66 -9.00 16.15
C LEU A 77 -3.88 -9.83 14.88
N LEU A 78 -2.84 -10.05 14.09
CA LEU A 78 -2.89 -10.83 12.85
C LEU A 78 -3.04 -12.35 13.13
N ASP A 79 -2.65 -12.84 14.30
CA ASP A 79 -2.89 -14.22 14.75
C ASP A 79 -4.39 -14.51 15.00
N ARG A 80 -5.22 -13.48 15.10
CA ARG A 80 -6.66 -13.66 15.35
C ARG A 80 -7.37 -14.05 14.05
N PRO A 81 -8.46 -14.86 14.16
CA PRO A 81 -9.27 -15.17 13.00
C PRO A 81 -9.89 -13.90 12.42
N PRO A 82 -10.11 -13.87 11.07
CA PRO A 82 -10.80 -12.76 10.43
C PRO A 82 -12.21 -12.58 11.00
N VAL A 83 -12.64 -11.32 11.09
CA VAL A 83 -13.97 -10.95 11.55
C VAL A 83 -14.87 -10.71 10.33
N GLU A 84 -16.03 -11.36 10.32
CA GLU A 84 -17.00 -11.24 9.24
C GLU A 84 -17.48 -9.78 9.08
N GLY A 85 -17.58 -9.31 7.84
CA GLY A 85 -17.96 -7.92 7.54
C GLY A 85 -16.84 -6.89 7.76
N GLN A 86 -15.62 -7.31 8.08
CA GLN A 86 -14.46 -6.44 8.22
C GLN A 86 -13.37 -6.79 7.20
N ALA A 87 -12.60 -5.79 6.78
CA ALA A 87 -11.39 -6.02 6.00
C ALA A 87 -10.35 -6.77 6.84
N HIS A 88 -9.62 -7.68 6.22
CA HIS A 88 -8.63 -8.51 6.91
C HIS A 88 -7.21 -7.96 6.71
N ALA A 89 -6.52 -7.62 7.78
CA ALA A 89 -5.09 -7.38 7.75
C ALA A 89 -4.37 -8.71 7.55
N ILE A 90 -3.71 -8.90 6.40
CA ILE A 90 -3.09 -10.19 6.02
C ILE A 90 -1.56 -10.16 6.06
N GLY A 91 -1.00 -9.08 6.58
CA GLY A 91 0.42 -8.89 6.76
C GLY A 91 0.77 -7.46 7.12
N ILE A 92 2.06 -7.23 7.21
CA ILE A 92 2.66 -5.95 7.57
C ILE A 92 3.50 -5.45 6.39
N HIS A 93 3.39 -4.15 6.10
CA HIS A 93 4.31 -3.43 5.25
C HIS A 93 5.22 -2.55 6.12
N LEU A 94 6.52 -2.76 6.03
CA LEU A 94 7.52 -1.89 6.68
C LEU A 94 7.84 -0.73 5.73
N GLU A 95 7.32 0.47 5.98
CA GLU A 95 7.76 1.67 5.27
C GLU A 95 8.84 2.38 6.07
N GLY A 96 10.07 2.07 5.69
CA GLY A 96 11.26 2.46 6.46
C GLY A 96 11.61 1.42 7.56
N PRO A 97 12.63 1.71 8.37
CA PRO A 97 13.39 2.96 8.46
C PRO A 97 14.56 3.14 7.47
N PHE A 98 14.77 2.22 6.55
CA PHE A 98 15.90 2.18 5.61
C PHE A 98 15.65 3.08 4.40
N LEU A 99 15.44 4.38 4.63
CA LEU A 99 15.04 5.38 3.65
C LEU A 99 16.10 6.48 3.50
N SER A 100 16.14 7.09 2.31
CA SER A 100 17.06 8.18 1.99
C SER A 100 16.79 9.43 2.82
N HIS A 101 17.77 9.95 3.52
CA HIS A 101 17.67 11.24 4.22
C HIS A 101 17.22 12.37 3.27
N VAL A 102 17.69 12.35 2.01
CA VAL A 102 17.38 13.36 0.98
C VAL A 102 15.94 13.26 0.50
N LYS A 103 15.37 12.04 0.52
CA LYS A 103 14.03 11.74 0.01
C LYS A 103 13.10 11.19 1.09
N ARG A 104 13.38 11.49 2.35
CA ARG A 104 12.65 10.97 3.51
C ARG A 104 11.17 11.39 3.59
N GLY A 105 10.75 12.41 2.83
CA GLY A 105 9.40 12.97 3.03
C GLY A 105 9.20 13.45 4.45
N VAL A 106 8.15 12.98 5.11
CA VAL A 106 7.81 13.31 6.51
C VAL A 106 8.49 12.42 7.55
N HIS A 107 9.15 11.33 7.14
CA HIS A 107 9.80 10.41 8.07
C HIS A 107 10.84 11.14 8.95
N PRO A 108 10.79 10.94 10.30
CA PRO A 108 11.68 11.63 11.22
C PRO A 108 13.15 11.28 10.95
N PRO A 109 14.02 12.27 10.68
CA PRO A 109 15.40 11.99 10.28
C PRO A 109 16.23 11.29 11.38
N ALA A 110 15.89 11.52 12.66
CA ALA A 110 16.56 10.88 13.79
C ALA A 110 16.25 9.39 13.95
N SER A 111 15.23 8.89 13.26
CA SER A 111 14.77 7.49 13.30
C SER A 111 15.09 6.71 12.02
N LEU A 112 15.65 7.37 11.00
CA LEU A 112 16.15 6.70 9.81
C LEU A 112 17.40 5.89 10.16
N LEU A 113 17.51 4.71 9.58
CA LEU A 113 18.62 3.79 9.81
C LEU A 113 19.27 3.39 8.47
N GLU A 114 20.56 3.13 8.51
CA GLU A 114 21.24 2.43 7.41
C GLU A 114 20.72 0.99 7.32
N PRO A 115 20.61 0.42 6.09
CA PRO A 115 20.25 -0.98 5.90
C PRO A 115 21.16 -1.92 6.67
N ASP A 116 20.57 -2.69 7.60
CA ASP A 116 21.29 -3.64 8.45
C ASP A 116 20.46 -4.91 8.67
N ILE A 117 21.08 -6.06 8.38
CA ILE A 117 20.43 -7.37 8.47
C ILE A 117 19.98 -7.69 9.91
N ALA A 118 20.81 -7.38 10.90
CA ALA A 118 20.48 -7.69 12.29
C ALA A 118 19.28 -6.84 12.77
N THR A 119 19.19 -5.59 12.35
CA THR A 119 18.05 -4.71 12.63
C THR A 119 16.78 -5.22 11.94
N PHE A 120 16.87 -5.61 10.67
CA PHE A 120 15.74 -6.21 9.96
C PHE A 120 15.27 -7.50 10.62
N ASP A 121 16.18 -8.40 11.00
CA ASP A 121 15.82 -9.67 11.65
C ASP A 121 15.06 -9.43 12.96
N ARG A 122 15.45 -8.43 13.76
CA ARG A 122 14.70 -8.03 14.96
C ARG A 122 13.28 -7.56 14.62
N PHE A 123 13.09 -6.78 13.55
CA PHE A 123 11.75 -6.37 13.10
C PHE A 123 10.94 -7.56 12.60
N PHE A 124 11.54 -8.44 11.81
CA PHE A 124 10.89 -9.63 11.27
C PHE A 124 10.44 -10.59 12.39
N GLU A 125 11.28 -10.79 13.39
CA GLU A 125 10.96 -11.61 14.58
C GLU A 125 9.85 -10.96 15.42
N ALA A 126 9.94 -9.64 15.71
CA ALA A 126 8.92 -8.92 16.44
C ALA A 126 7.56 -8.94 15.71
N ALA A 127 7.59 -8.91 14.38
CA ALA A 127 6.40 -9.03 13.53
C ALA A 127 5.88 -10.49 13.42
N GLY A 128 6.45 -11.47 14.11
CA GLY A 128 6.02 -12.88 14.05
C GLY A 128 6.05 -13.50 12.65
N GLY A 129 6.90 -12.97 11.74
CA GLY A 129 6.96 -13.39 10.35
C GLY A 129 5.83 -12.85 9.46
N TYR A 130 5.04 -11.90 9.94
CA TYR A 130 3.95 -11.28 9.15
C TYR A 130 4.40 -10.17 8.19
N VAL A 131 5.68 -9.79 8.16
CA VAL A 131 6.19 -8.84 7.16
C VAL A 131 6.04 -9.44 5.77
N ARG A 132 5.28 -8.77 4.90
CA ARG A 132 5.05 -9.18 3.50
C ARG A 132 5.72 -8.25 2.51
N LEU A 133 5.85 -6.97 2.87
CA LEU A 133 6.40 -5.92 2.04
C LEU A 133 7.34 -5.05 2.86
N MET A 134 8.46 -4.62 2.27
CA MET A 134 9.36 -3.64 2.87
C MET A 134 9.75 -2.61 1.83
N THR A 135 9.57 -1.33 2.16
CA THR A 135 10.08 -0.21 1.39
C THR A 135 11.48 0.15 1.86
N LEU A 136 12.43 0.24 0.94
CA LEU A 136 13.80 0.69 1.19
C LEU A 136 14.34 1.57 0.06
N ALA A 137 15.33 2.41 0.38
CA ALA A 137 16.05 3.23 -0.59
C ALA A 137 17.27 2.45 -1.12
N PRO A 138 17.29 2.11 -2.42
CA PRO A 138 18.31 1.22 -2.99
C PRO A 138 19.73 1.80 -3.06
N GLU A 139 19.88 3.12 -2.97
CA GLU A 139 21.17 3.81 -2.96
C GLU A 139 21.91 3.73 -1.63
N LEU A 140 21.26 3.29 -0.56
CA LEU A 140 21.88 3.22 0.76
C LEU A 140 22.89 2.07 0.83
N PRO A 141 24.03 2.26 1.51
CA PRO A 141 24.98 1.18 1.75
C PRO A 141 24.32 -0.02 2.43
N GLY A 142 24.56 -1.24 1.94
CA GLY A 142 23.94 -2.46 2.48
C GLY A 142 22.53 -2.75 1.97
N ALA A 143 21.92 -1.86 1.15
CA ALA A 143 20.54 -2.04 0.68
C ALA A 143 20.35 -3.30 -0.18
N ALA A 144 21.28 -3.62 -1.07
CA ALA A 144 21.21 -4.80 -1.92
C ALA A 144 21.33 -6.10 -1.11
N GLU A 145 22.24 -6.14 -0.16
CA GLU A 145 22.44 -7.28 0.75
C GLU A 145 21.21 -7.50 1.62
N LEU A 146 20.64 -6.42 2.17
CA LEU A 146 19.40 -6.49 2.95
C LEU A 146 18.22 -6.94 2.09
N ALA A 147 18.09 -6.42 0.86
CA ALA A 147 17.04 -6.82 -0.08
C ALA A 147 17.10 -8.32 -0.39
N ALA A 148 18.28 -8.85 -0.68
CA ALA A 148 18.48 -10.28 -0.93
C ALA A 148 18.14 -11.13 0.31
N HIS A 149 18.58 -10.70 1.50
CA HIS A 149 18.29 -11.39 2.77
C HIS A 149 16.78 -11.41 3.10
N ALA A 150 16.09 -10.29 2.97
CA ALA A 150 14.66 -10.20 3.23
C ALA A 150 13.84 -10.98 2.19
N THR A 151 14.25 -10.96 0.90
CA THR A 151 13.64 -11.76 -0.17
C THR A 151 13.75 -13.26 0.13
N ALA A 152 14.89 -13.73 0.62
CA ALA A 152 15.09 -15.13 1.01
C ALA A 152 14.16 -15.56 2.18
N ARG A 153 13.64 -14.61 2.98
CA ARG A 153 12.64 -14.83 4.03
C ARG A 153 11.19 -14.67 3.53
N GLY A 154 10.99 -14.49 2.22
CA GLY A 154 9.66 -14.33 1.62
C GLY A 154 9.09 -12.90 1.69
N VAL A 155 9.88 -11.91 2.09
CA VAL A 155 9.48 -10.50 2.10
C VAL A 155 9.69 -9.90 0.71
N ARG A 156 8.67 -9.23 0.17
CA ARG A 156 8.76 -8.48 -1.08
C ARG A 156 9.42 -7.13 -0.84
N ILE A 157 10.29 -6.73 -1.76
CA ILE A 157 11.01 -5.46 -1.65
C ILE A 157 10.42 -4.45 -2.64
N SER A 158 10.02 -3.30 -2.10
CA SER A 158 9.60 -2.13 -2.86
C SER A 158 10.63 -1.02 -2.70
N MET A 159 11.00 -0.38 -3.79
CA MET A 159 11.96 0.73 -3.78
C MET A 159 11.22 2.05 -3.63
N GLY A 160 11.54 2.83 -2.61
CA GLY A 160 10.87 4.11 -2.34
C GLY A 160 11.68 5.02 -1.45
N HIS A 161 11.20 6.26 -1.28
CA HIS A 161 11.91 7.28 -0.51
C HIS A 161 13.39 7.35 -0.89
N SER A 162 13.66 7.50 -2.21
CA SER A 162 14.95 7.18 -2.80
C SER A 162 15.44 8.28 -3.73
N ASN A 163 16.73 8.57 -3.63
CA ASN A 163 17.46 9.40 -4.58
C ASN A 163 18.35 8.57 -5.53
N ALA A 164 18.03 7.29 -5.70
CA ALA A 164 18.83 6.35 -6.47
C ALA A 164 19.04 6.76 -7.93
N THR A 165 20.22 6.47 -8.42
CA THR A 165 20.55 6.44 -9.84
C THR A 165 19.91 5.21 -10.52
N ALA A 166 19.90 5.21 -11.84
CA ALA A 166 19.43 4.05 -12.60
C ALA A 166 20.27 2.79 -12.33
N ALA A 167 21.58 2.93 -12.07
CA ALA A 167 22.46 1.83 -11.76
C ALA A 167 22.15 1.19 -10.41
N GLU A 168 21.99 2.00 -9.36
CA GLU A 168 21.61 1.54 -8.01
C GLU A 168 20.25 0.86 -8.01
N THR A 169 19.28 1.42 -8.75
CA THR A 169 17.96 0.80 -8.93
C THR A 169 18.04 -0.59 -9.56
N ARG A 170 18.84 -0.76 -10.62
CA ARG A 170 19.06 -2.08 -11.24
C ARG A 170 19.76 -3.06 -10.31
N THR A 171 20.67 -2.59 -9.47
CA THR A 171 21.33 -3.42 -8.44
C THR A 171 20.30 -3.96 -7.45
N ALA A 172 19.36 -3.14 -6.98
CA ALA A 172 18.29 -3.60 -6.10
C ALA A 172 17.34 -4.58 -6.79
N MET A 173 17.01 -4.37 -8.09
CA MET A 173 16.25 -5.36 -8.88
C MET A 173 16.96 -6.71 -8.91
N ALA A 174 18.25 -6.72 -9.18
CA ALA A 174 19.06 -7.95 -9.18
C ALA A 174 19.10 -8.62 -7.79
N ALA A 175 18.95 -7.84 -6.73
CA ALA A 175 18.86 -8.31 -5.34
C ALA A 175 17.44 -8.75 -4.92
N GLY A 176 16.45 -8.67 -5.81
CA GLY A 176 15.09 -9.16 -5.56
C GLY A 176 14.02 -8.09 -5.36
N ALA A 177 14.31 -6.81 -5.61
CA ALA A 177 13.26 -5.78 -5.59
C ALA A 177 12.26 -5.99 -6.73
N VAL A 178 10.96 -5.94 -6.40
CA VAL A 178 9.86 -6.27 -7.32
C VAL A 178 8.91 -5.11 -7.58
N SER A 179 9.01 -4.02 -6.80
CA SER A 179 8.08 -2.90 -6.87
C SER A 179 8.76 -1.56 -6.62
N ALA A 180 8.03 -0.48 -6.90
CA ALA A 180 8.33 0.88 -6.46
C ALA A 180 7.14 1.46 -5.69
N THR A 181 7.42 2.00 -4.51
CA THR A 181 6.46 2.56 -3.56
C THR A 181 6.00 3.92 -4.05
N HIS A 182 4.68 4.19 -4.05
CA HIS A 182 4.03 5.47 -4.40
C HIS A 182 4.81 6.30 -5.44
N THR A 183 5.04 5.69 -6.63
CA THR A 183 5.85 6.20 -7.74
C THR A 183 5.69 7.73 -7.93
N PHE A 184 6.79 8.43 -8.15
CA PHE A 184 7.01 9.87 -8.18
C PHE A 184 7.19 10.54 -6.82
N ASN A 185 6.47 10.12 -5.78
CA ASN A 185 6.51 10.76 -4.47
C ASN A 185 7.80 10.36 -3.73
N ALA A 186 8.48 11.33 -3.14
CA ALA A 186 9.74 11.14 -2.43
C ALA A 186 10.81 10.37 -3.25
N MET A 187 10.83 10.56 -4.57
CA MET A 187 11.81 9.94 -5.48
C MET A 187 12.69 10.97 -6.17
N ARG A 188 13.86 10.53 -6.68
CA ARG A 188 14.69 11.31 -7.60
C ARG A 188 13.87 11.71 -8.82
N PRO A 189 13.86 12.99 -9.22
CA PRO A 189 13.15 13.42 -10.42
C PRO A 189 13.69 12.74 -11.69
N LEU A 190 12.79 12.51 -12.67
CA LEU A 190 13.16 11.96 -13.96
C LEU A 190 14.01 12.96 -14.74
N ASP A 191 15.21 12.54 -15.14
CA ASP A 191 16.10 13.31 -16.02
C ASP A 191 16.50 12.46 -17.23
N HIS A 192 16.66 13.09 -18.40
CA HIS A 192 16.89 12.37 -19.66
C HIS A 192 18.32 11.80 -19.81
N ARG A 193 19.29 12.22 -18.98
CA ARG A 193 20.67 11.69 -18.97
C ARG A 193 20.92 10.75 -17.80
N GLU A 194 20.35 11.03 -16.64
CA GLU A 194 20.35 10.15 -15.47
C GLU A 194 18.90 9.93 -15.02
N PRO A 195 18.23 8.93 -15.60
CA PRO A 195 16.79 8.76 -15.43
C PRO A 195 16.38 8.34 -14.01
N GLY A 196 17.33 7.96 -13.18
CA GLY A 196 17.13 7.57 -11.80
C GLY A 196 16.18 6.38 -11.63
N ILE A 197 15.68 6.24 -10.41
CA ILE A 197 14.70 5.22 -10.06
C ILE A 197 13.46 5.28 -10.97
N LEU A 198 12.94 6.48 -11.28
CA LEU A 198 11.73 6.64 -12.09
C LEU A 198 11.92 6.12 -13.51
N GLY A 199 13.08 6.39 -14.14
CA GLY A 199 13.36 5.88 -15.48
C GLY A 199 13.38 4.37 -15.55
N VAL A 200 14.01 3.71 -14.58
CA VAL A 200 14.05 2.24 -14.50
C VAL A 200 12.66 1.67 -14.22
N VAL A 201 11.93 2.21 -13.24
CA VAL A 201 10.59 1.72 -12.86
C VAL A 201 9.61 1.82 -14.02
N LEU A 202 9.58 2.97 -14.71
CA LEU A 202 8.63 3.22 -15.78
C LEU A 202 8.93 2.43 -17.06
N THR A 203 10.17 1.98 -17.25
CA THR A 203 10.57 1.22 -18.45
C THR A 203 10.74 -0.28 -18.21
N SER A 204 10.67 -0.75 -16.96
CA SER A 204 10.80 -2.17 -16.63
C SER A 204 9.44 -2.89 -16.74
N ASP A 205 9.40 -4.00 -17.47
CA ASP A 205 8.25 -4.90 -17.54
C ASP A 205 8.18 -5.87 -16.33
N GLU A 206 9.21 -5.91 -15.50
CA GLU A 206 9.30 -6.79 -14.34
C GLU A 206 8.77 -6.12 -13.06
N LEU A 207 9.05 -4.83 -12.89
CA LEU A 207 8.69 -4.08 -11.69
C LEU A 207 7.22 -3.68 -11.66
N PHE A 208 6.57 -3.94 -10.54
CA PHE A 208 5.32 -3.26 -10.21
C PHE A 208 5.57 -1.79 -9.85
N ALA A 209 4.56 -0.96 -9.99
CA ALA A 209 4.62 0.44 -9.61
C ALA A 209 3.34 0.83 -8.87
N GLU A 210 3.47 1.24 -7.62
CA GLU A 210 2.37 1.79 -6.83
C GLU A 210 2.10 3.24 -7.24
N LEU A 211 0.85 3.68 -7.12
CA LEU A 211 0.46 5.08 -7.36
C LEU A 211 -0.63 5.52 -6.40
N ILE A 212 -0.49 6.71 -5.81
CA ILE A 212 -1.55 7.43 -5.09
C ILE A 212 -2.33 8.26 -6.11
N CYS A 213 -3.57 7.83 -6.42
CA CYS A 213 -4.38 8.41 -7.50
C CYS A 213 -5.45 9.36 -6.97
N ASP A 214 -5.04 10.40 -6.24
CA ASP A 214 -5.94 11.42 -5.65
C ASP A 214 -6.02 12.72 -6.47
N GLY A 215 -5.09 12.95 -7.41
CA GLY A 215 -4.94 14.20 -8.16
C GLY A 215 -4.20 15.29 -7.37
N ILE A 216 -3.67 14.96 -6.20
CA ILE A 216 -2.89 15.84 -5.31
C ILE A 216 -1.43 15.36 -5.29
N HIS A 217 -1.19 14.08 -4.91
CA HIS A 217 0.13 13.44 -4.94
C HIS A 217 0.63 13.24 -6.36
N THR A 218 -0.29 12.99 -7.28
CA THR A 218 0.04 12.73 -8.70
C THR A 218 -0.98 13.45 -9.58
N ALA A 219 -0.50 14.41 -10.39
CA ALA A 219 -1.34 15.12 -11.36
C ALA A 219 -1.93 14.16 -12.41
N PRO A 220 -3.13 14.42 -12.96
CA PRO A 220 -3.79 13.53 -13.92
C PRO A 220 -2.93 13.20 -15.15
N GLU A 221 -2.10 14.12 -15.62
CA GLU A 221 -1.18 13.92 -16.75
C GLU A 221 -0.10 12.87 -16.38
N MET A 222 0.39 12.89 -15.14
CA MET A 222 1.39 11.94 -14.65
C MET A 222 0.77 10.57 -14.42
N VAL A 223 -0.50 10.50 -13.99
CA VAL A 223 -1.25 9.24 -13.93
C VAL A 223 -1.36 8.61 -15.32
N LYS A 224 -1.65 9.42 -16.37
CA LYS A 224 -1.69 8.94 -17.77
C LYS A 224 -0.33 8.44 -18.24
N LEU A 225 0.75 9.17 -17.93
CA LEU A 225 2.11 8.77 -18.29
C LEU A 225 2.46 7.43 -17.65
N TRP A 226 2.25 7.33 -16.34
CA TRP A 226 2.49 6.11 -15.55
C TRP A 226 1.68 4.91 -16.08
N TRP A 227 0.38 5.12 -16.38
CA TRP A 227 -0.47 4.09 -16.96
C TRP A 227 0.04 3.58 -18.31
N ARG A 228 0.43 4.50 -19.20
CA ARG A 228 0.99 4.13 -20.52
C ARG A 228 2.31 3.38 -20.42
N ALA A 229 3.11 3.69 -19.39
CA ALA A 229 4.38 3.03 -19.15
C ALA A 229 4.22 1.64 -18.52
N LYS A 230 3.33 1.51 -17.52
CA LYS A 230 3.20 0.27 -16.72
C LYS A 230 2.15 -0.70 -17.23
N GLY A 231 1.11 -0.20 -17.88
CA GLY A 231 0.03 -1.03 -18.38
C GLY A 231 -0.74 -1.79 -17.29
N PRO A 232 -1.66 -2.68 -17.70
CA PRO A 232 -2.57 -3.36 -16.77
C PRO A 232 -1.90 -4.45 -15.91
N GLU A 233 -0.69 -4.88 -16.25
CA GLU A 233 -0.04 -6.02 -15.59
C GLU A 233 0.87 -5.62 -14.42
N ARG A 234 1.39 -4.39 -14.43
CA ARG A 234 2.40 -3.93 -13.46
C ARG A 234 2.03 -2.66 -12.71
N ALA A 235 0.93 -2.01 -13.09
CA ALA A 235 0.37 -0.89 -12.38
C ALA A 235 -0.44 -1.36 -11.17
N LEU A 236 -0.33 -0.69 -10.01
CA LEU A 236 -1.25 -0.89 -8.90
C LEU A 236 -1.53 0.42 -8.17
N LEU A 237 -2.75 0.56 -7.66
CA LEU A 237 -3.17 1.71 -6.86
C LEU A 237 -3.03 1.37 -5.38
N VAL A 238 -2.58 2.36 -4.62
CA VAL A 238 -2.52 2.33 -3.16
C VAL A 238 -3.17 3.60 -2.61
N THR A 239 -3.52 3.57 -1.34
CA THR A 239 -4.06 4.77 -0.70
C THR A 239 -2.98 5.61 -0.06
N ASP A 240 -2.01 4.99 0.59
CA ASP A 240 -1.11 5.69 1.53
C ASP A 240 -1.95 6.49 2.56
N ALA A 241 -3.12 5.94 2.92
CA ALA A 241 -4.09 6.61 3.78
C ALA A 241 -3.58 6.64 5.22
N MET A 242 -3.83 7.78 5.90
CA MET A 242 -3.43 7.97 7.28
C MET A 242 -4.66 8.15 8.19
N SER A 243 -4.44 8.30 9.49
CA SER A 243 -5.50 8.31 10.53
C SER A 243 -6.67 9.25 10.24
N ALA A 244 -6.47 10.35 9.50
CA ALA A 244 -7.55 11.27 9.12
C ALA A 244 -8.51 10.74 8.05
N THR A 245 -8.20 9.62 7.40
CA THR A 245 -9.05 9.08 6.34
C THR A 245 -10.42 8.69 6.89
N GLY A 246 -11.49 9.23 6.29
CA GLY A 246 -12.86 9.07 6.79
C GLY A 246 -13.27 10.07 7.86
N MET A 247 -12.39 10.97 8.27
CA MET A 247 -12.62 12.00 9.29
C MET A 247 -12.75 13.39 8.65
N PRO A 248 -13.31 14.39 9.37
CA PRO A 248 -13.32 15.78 8.93
C PRO A 248 -11.91 16.39 8.91
N ASP A 249 -11.77 17.59 8.33
CA ASP A 249 -10.53 18.37 8.42
C ASP A 249 -10.18 18.63 9.89
N GLY A 250 -8.88 18.63 10.22
CA GLY A 250 -8.41 18.77 11.58
C GLY A 250 -6.95 18.33 11.78
N GLU A 251 -6.56 18.17 13.04
CA GLU A 251 -5.24 17.67 13.43
C GLU A 251 -5.31 16.18 13.79
N TYR A 252 -4.39 15.41 13.23
CA TYR A 252 -4.30 13.96 13.38
C TYR A 252 -2.85 13.53 13.61
N GLN A 253 -2.63 12.22 13.72
CA GLN A 253 -1.30 11.65 13.96
C GLN A 253 -0.92 10.70 12.81
N LEU A 254 0.39 10.65 12.50
CA LEU A 254 1.00 9.62 11.67
C LEU A 254 2.31 9.20 12.34
N GLY A 255 2.41 7.93 12.76
CA GLY A 255 3.61 7.42 13.45
C GLY A 255 4.01 8.21 14.70
N GLY A 256 3.05 8.88 15.34
CA GLY A 256 3.27 9.68 16.55
C GLY A 256 3.68 11.14 16.30
N PHE A 257 3.71 11.63 15.06
CA PHE A 257 3.90 13.06 14.78
C PHE A 257 2.62 13.71 14.23
N PRO A 258 2.38 15.01 14.52
CA PRO A 258 1.15 15.70 14.15
C PRO A 258 1.09 15.98 12.65
N VAL A 259 -0.10 15.81 12.08
CA VAL A 259 -0.44 16.07 10.68
C VAL A 259 -1.68 16.95 10.64
N GLN A 260 -1.62 18.08 9.93
CA GLN A 260 -2.75 18.95 9.68
C GLN A 260 -3.45 18.54 8.40
N VAL A 261 -4.77 18.30 8.47
CA VAL A 261 -5.59 17.99 7.31
C VAL A 261 -6.51 19.15 7.00
N ALA A 262 -6.47 19.62 5.76
CA ALA A 262 -7.34 20.65 5.22
C ALA A 262 -7.56 20.43 3.72
N GLU A 263 -8.81 20.57 3.27
CA GLU A 263 -9.18 20.47 1.84
C GLU A 263 -8.65 19.18 1.16
N GLY A 264 -8.68 18.06 1.90
CA GLY A 264 -8.23 16.76 1.41
C GLY A 264 -6.71 16.58 1.34
N ARG A 265 -5.93 17.50 1.92
CA ARG A 265 -4.47 17.46 1.99
C ARG A 265 -4.01 17.20 3.41
N ALA A 266 -3.26 16.14 3.61
CA ALA A 266 -2.59 15.85 4.87
C ALA A 266 -1.16 16.41 4.80
N MET A 267 -0.80 17.32 5.70
CA MET A 267 0.46 18.08 5.67
C MET A 267 1.18 18.01 7.00
N ALA A 268 2.49 17.76 6.96
CA ALA A 268 3.38 17.89 8.11
C ALA A 268 4.67 18.58 7.69
N GLY A 269 5.10 19.61 8.42
CA GLY A 269 6.33 20.34 8.10
C GLY A 269 6.40 20.94 6.69
N GLY A 270 5.25 21.25 6.07
CA GLY A 270 5.17 21.83 4.74
C GLY A 270 5.21 20.84 3.58
N VAL A 271 5.22 19.52 3.86
CA VAL A 271 5.17 18.45 2.85
C VAL A 271 3.94 17.57 3.07
N LEU A 272 3.50 16.84 2.01
CA LEU A 272 2.41 15.86 2.12
C LEU A 272 2.83 14.71 3.06
N ALA A 273 1.91 14.22 3.87
CA ALA A 273 2.12 13.23 4.93
C ALA A 273 1.05 12.15 4.88
N GLY A 274 1.26 11.15 4.02
CA GLY A 274 0.20 10.22 3.66
C GLY A 274 -0.97 10.92 2.97
N SER A 275 -2.07 10.23 2.79
CA SER A 275 -3.26 10.75 2.13
C SER A 275 -4.53 10.58 2.98
N VAL A 276 -5.64 11.14 2.49
CA VAL A 276 -7.01 10.86 2.95
C VAL A 276 -7.83 10.16 1.85
N LEU A 277 -7.14 9.49 0.94
CA LEU A 277 -7.72 8.76 -0.18
C LEU A 277 -8.28 7.41 0.29
N THR A 278 -9.38 6.96 -0.32
CA THR A 278 -9.87 5.59 -0.20
C THR A 278 -9.69 4.85 -1.53
N LEU A 279 -9.53 3.53 -1.49
CA LEU A 279 -9.15 2.77 -2.69
C LEU A 279 -10.27 2.76 -3.76
N ASP A 280 -11.54 2.81 -3.37
CA ASP A 280 -12.68 3.01 -4.26
C ASP A 280 -12.62 4.37 -4.99
N ARG A 281 -12.20 5.43 -4.29
CA ARG A 281 -11.97 6.75 -4.91
C ARG A 281 -10.75 6.75 -5.81
N ALA A 282 -9.69 6.05 -5.44
CA ALA A 282 -8.50 5.88 -6.27
C ALA A 282 -8.87 5.24 -7.62
N LEU A 283 -9.66 4.17 -7.62
CA LEU A 283 -10.16 3.49 -8.82
C LEU A 283 -11.01 4.43 -9.69
N ALA A 284 -11.98 5.12 -9.11
CA ALA A 284 -12.84 6.06 -9.84
C ALA A 284 -12.03 7.23 -10.44
N ASN A 285 -11.08 7.78 -9.70
CA ASN A 285 -10.18 8.82 -10.19
C ASN A 285 -9.31 8.31 -11.34
N PHE A 286 -8.75 7.10 -11.21
CA PHE A 286 -7.94 6.49 -12.25
C PHE A 286 -8.70 6.34 -13.57
N LEU A 287 -9.91 5.80 -13.53
CA LEU A 287 -10.77 5.69 -14.71
C LEU A 287 -11.08 7.07 -15.32
N ARG A 288 -11.43 8.06 -14.50
CA ARG A 288 -11.68 9.44 -14.93
C ARG A 288 -10.45 10.08 -15.57
N PHE A 289 -9.25 9.86 -15.05
CA PHE A 289 -8.02 10.47 -15.56
C PHE A 289 -7.51 9.78 -16.82
N THR A 290 -7.65 8.46 -16.93
CA THR A 290 -7.00 7.67 -17.99
C THR A 290 -7.93 7.21 -19.09
N ALA A 291 -9.23 7.13 -18.84
CA ALA A 291 -10.23 6.45 -19.68
C ALA A 291 -9.84 4.96 -19.98
N ALA A 292 -9.16 4.32 -19.05
CA ALA A 292 -8.79 2.89 -19.17
C ALA A 292 -10.05 2.00 -19.15
N PRO A 293 -10.01 0.80 -19.75
CA PRO A 293 -11.07 -0.19 -19.60
C PRO A 293 -11.24 -0.60 -18.12
N LEU A 294 -12.51 -0.76 -17.69
CA LEU A 294 -12.84 -1.08 -16.30
C LEU A 294 -12.19 -2.39 -15.82
N ASP A 295 -12.20 -3.42 -16.64
CA ASP A 295 -11.58 -4.72 -16.34
C ASP A 295 -10.08 -4.61 -16.08
N GLN A 296 -9.38 -3.77 -16.85
CA GLN A 296 -7.95 -3.47 -16.62
C GLN A 296 -7.74 -2.65 -15.36
N ALA A 297 -8.58 -1.65 -15.12
CA ALA A 297 -8.49 -0.81 -13.91
C ALA A 297 -8.73 -1.61 -12.62
N LEU A 298 -9.65 -2.55 -12.63
CA LEU A 298 -9.92 -3.43 -11.49
C LEU A 298 -8.72 -4.30 -11.10
N ARG A 299 -7.86 -4.68 -12.06
CA ARG A 299 -6.63 -5.42 -11.76
C ARG A 299 -5.68 -4.62 -10.84
N LEU A 300 -5.67 -3.29 -10.94
CA LEU A 300 -4.79 -2.40 -10.18
C LEU A 300 -5.11 -2.40 -8.68
N VAL A 301 -6.30 -2.81 -8.31
CA VAL A 301 -6.77 -2.85 -6.91
C VAL A 301 -7.11 -4.28 -6.44
N THR A 302 -6.85 -5.30 -7.26
CA THR A 302 -7.18 -6.70 -6.95
C THR A 302 -6.01 -7.65 -7.27
N ALA A 303 -5.88 -8.08 -8.51
CA ALA A 303 -4.90 -9.10 -8.93
C ALA A 303 -3.46 -8.61 -8.84
N ASN A 304 -3.18 -7.34 -9.22
CA ASN A 304 -1.82 -6.83 -9.24
C ASN A 304 -1.21 -6.67 -7.83
N PRO A 305 -1.88 -6.06 -6.82
CA PRO A 305 -1.37 -6.05 -5.47
C PRO A 305 -1.21 -7.46 -4.88
N ALA A 306 -2.08 -8.40 -5.22
CA ALA A 306 -1.94 -9.80 -4.82
C ALA A 306 -0.71 -10.46 -5.44
N ALA A 307 -0.46 -10.26 -6.73
CA ALA A 307 0.73 -10.78 -7.42
C ALA A 307 2.03 -10.12 -6.91
N MET A 308 2.03 -8.80 -6.70
CA MET A 308 3.17 -8.06 -6.19
C MET A 308 3.60 -8.56 -4.81
N THR A 309 2.65 -8.83 -3.93
CA THR A 309 2.91 -9.34 -2.58
C THR A 309 3.14 -10.85 -2.50
N GLY A 310 2.95 -11.59 -3.60
CA GLY A 310 3.04 -13.05 -3.63
C GLY A 310 1.85 -13.76 -2.97
N LEU A 311 0.73 -13.06 -2.80
CA LEU A 311 -0.49 -13.57 -2.14
C LEU A 311 -1.62 -13.92 -3.12
N GLN A 312 -1.32 -14.05 -4.43
CA GLN A 312 -2.31 -14.32 -5.48
C GLN A 312 -3.08 -15.63 -5.31
N GLU A 313 -2.54 -16.59 -4.56
CA GLU A 313 -3.25 -17.83 -4.23
C GLU A 313 -4.29 -17.64 -3.11
N GLN A 314 -4.24 -16.52 -2.39
CA GLN A 314 -5.12 -16.24 -1.25
C GLN A 314 -6.16 -15.16 -1.58
N VAL A 315 -5.75 -14.09 -2.27
CA VAL A 315 -6.56 -12.88 -2.53
C VAL A 315 -6.48 -12.45 -4.00
N GLY A 316 -7.27 -11.46 -4.39
CA GLY A 316 -7.22 -10.81 -5.71
C GLY A 316 -7.98 -11.53 -6.82
N ALA A 317 -8.68 -12.64 -6.54
CA ALA A 317 -9.51 -13.35 -7.52
C ALA A 317 -10.76 -13.96 -6.86
N LEU A 318 -11.85 -14.03 -7.63
CA LEU A 318 -13.03 -14.82 -7.26
C LEU A 318 -12.79 -16.27 -7.73
N ALA A 319 -12.65 -17.19 -6.80
CA ALA A 319 -12.39 -18.59 -7.09
C ALA A 319 -13.08 -19.51 -6.07
N VAL A 320 -13.42 -20.72 -6.51
CA VAL A 320 -14.01 -21.74 -5.63
C VAL A 320 -13.03 -22.08 -4.50
N GLY A 321 -13.53 -22.13 -3.28
CA GLY A 321 -12.72 -22.41 -2.07
C GLY A 321 -12.09 -21.20 -1.42
N ARG A 322 -12.20 -20.01 -2.01
CA ARG A 322 -11.74 -18.75 -1.39
C ARG A 322 -12.84 -18.08 -0.58
N THR A 323 -12.47 -17.25 0.37
CA THR A 323 -13.40 -16.40 1.14
C THR A 323 -14.23 -15.56 0.17
N ALA A 324 -15.55 -15.56 0.37
CA ALA A 324 -16.48 -14.79 -0.45
C ALA A 324 -16.40 -13.29 -0.10
N SER A 325 -15.38 -12.63 -0.66
CA SER A 325 -15.20 -11.18 -0.57
C SER A 325 -15.21 -10.58 -1.96
N LEU A 326 -16.24 -9.78 -2.26
CA LEU A 326 -16.46 -9.21 -3.57
C LEU A 326 -17.01 -7.77 -3.48
N VAL A 327 -16.84 -7.05 -4.55
CA VAL A 327 -17.44 -5.72 -4.75
C VAL A 327 -18.27 -5.70 -6.01
N ALA A 328 -19.30 -4.85 -6.01
CA ALA A 328 -20.02 -4.42 -7.19
C ALA A 328 -19.65 -2.98 -7.51
N VAL A 329 -19.25 -2.70 -8.75
CA VAL A 329 -18.89 -1.37 -9.22
C VAL A 329 -19.68 -1.02 -10.48
N ASP A 330 -20.03 0.26 -10.65
CA ASP A 330 -20.65 0.73 -11.91
C ASP A 330 -19.61 0.93 -13.02
N ALA A 331 -20.05 1.32 -14.20
CA ALA A 331 -19.18 1.54 -15.35
C ALA A 331 -18.11 2.65 -15.15
N ALA A 332 -18.34 3.56 -14.20
CA ALA A 332 -17.38 4.60 -13.84
C ALA A 332 -16.42 4.16 -12.71
N GLY A 333 -16.50 2.91 -12.26
CA GLY A 333 -15.69 2.36 -11.18
C GLY A 333 -16.14 2.80 -9.78
N LYS A 334 -17.34 3.39 -9.65
CA LYS A 334 -17.89 3.76 -8.37
C LYS A 334 -18.40 2.50 -7.65
N LEU A 335 -17.97 2.32 -6.42
CA LEU A 335 -18.44 1.24 -5.56
C LEU A 335 -19.95 1.37 -5.32
N THR A 336 -20.73 0.34 -5.63
CA THR A 336 -22.18 0.26 -5.42
C THR A 336 -22.53 -0.69 -4.28
N ALA A 337 -21.70 -1.70 -4.05
CA ALA A 337 -21.84 -2.61 -2.91
C ALA A 337 -20.52 -3.31 -2.60
N SER A 338 -20.38 -3.75 -1.35
CA SER A 338 -19.30 -4.62 -0.89
C SER A 338 -19.87 -5.78 -0.07
N VAL A 339 -19.32 -6.97 -0.26
CA VAL A 339 -19.61 -8.17 0.52
C VAL A 339 -18.26 -8.67 1.00
N ILE A 340 -17.99 -8.60 2.30
CA ILE A 340 -16.71 -8.95 2.87
C ILE A 340 -16.88 -10.12 3.84
N GLY A 341 -16.10 -11.20 3.62
CA GLY A 341 -16.19 -12.40 4.46
C GLY A 341 -17.51 -13.18 4.33
N GLY A 342 -18.29 -12.93 3.26
CA GLY A 342 -19.60 -13.56 3.04
C GLY A 342 -20.78 -12.73 3.56
N ASN A 343 -20.57 -11.53 4.05
CA ASN A 343 -21.59 -10.64 4.64
C ASN A 343 -21.68 -9.32 3.91
#